data_2bd4142e00c9ac2ec50efa276dab8f31
#
_entry.id   2bd4142e00c9ac2ec50efa276dab8f31
#
_cell.length_a   1.000
_cell.length_b   1.000
_cell.length_c   1.000
_cell.angle_alpha   90.00
_cell.angle_beta   90.00
_cell.angle_gamma   90.00
#
_symmetry.space_group_name_H-M   'P 1'
#
loop_
_entity.id
_entity.type
_entity.pdbx_description
1 polymer ?
#
loop_
_entity_poly.entity_id
_entity_poly.type
_entity_poly.pdbx_seq_one_letter_code
_entity_poly.pdbx_strand_id
1 'polypeptide(L)'
;MTNSNSNESNILKSLLGGITGGGIDVIDLTMTLDRNVPTIVLPPELGQSWPFRMEEISKYDARGPATYWNNFSCGEHTGTHFDAPIHWISGRDLPNNATDTIPPDMFIAHACVIDCCSEAKQDPDYLLTINDVENWEKKNGKIPPRSWLLMRTDWSLKKNPVDYLNLDEEGAHTPGPHQDLIPWLINKRDVIGFGCEAVGTDA
;
A
#
# COMPACT_ATOMS: atom_id res chain seq x y z
N MET A 1 -32.60 26.30 -0.66
CA MET A 1 -31.33 25.71 -0.19
C MET A 1 -31.56 24.54 0.78
N THR A 2 -32.44 23.57 0.51
CA THR A 2 -32.87 22.58 1.53
C THR A 2 -32.91 21.12 1.02
N ASN A 3 -32.40 20.82 -0.20
CA ASN A 3 -32.45 19.44 -0.73
C ASN A 3 -31.14 18.66 -0.68
N SER A 4 -30.00 19.26 -0.33
CA SER A 4 -28.71 18.52 -0.24
C SER A 4 -28.61 17.70 1.06
N ASN A 5 -29.03 18.21 2.20
CA ASN A 5 -28.87 17.55 3.50
C ASN A 5 -29.66 16.23 3.66
N SER A 6 -30.79 16.04 2.96
CA SER A 6 -31.59 14.82 3.07
C SER A 6 -30.99 13.65 2.27
N ASN A 7 -30.37 13.93 1.13
CA ASN A 7 -29.69 12.90 0.32
C ASN A 7 -28.39 12.42 0.97
N GLU A 8 -27.58 13.32 1.49
CA GLU A 8 -26.33 12.98 2.18
C GLU A 8 -26.59 12.11 3.43
N SER A 9 -27.60 12.46 4.24
CA SER A 9 -28.02 11.65 5.39
C SER A 9 -28.46 10.23 4.99
N ASN A 10 -29.06 10.06 3.81
CA ASN A 10 -29.49 8.75 3.33
C ASN A 10 -28.31 7.89 2.83
N ILE A 11 -27.32 8.50 2.16
CA ILE A 11 -26.12 7.80 1.67
C ILE A 11 -25.32 7.23 2.86
N LEU A 12 -25.06 8.04 3.88
CA LEU A 12 -24.36 7.60 5.09
C LEU A 12 -25.10 6.49 5.84
N LYS A 13 -26.43 6.59 5.96
CA LYS A 13 -27.26 5.55 6.58
C LYS A 13 -27.22 4.26 5.78
N SER A 14 -27.27 4.34 4.45
CA SER A 14 -27.18 3.16 3.58
C SER A 14 -25.82 2.48 3.66
N LEU A 15 -24.73 3.26 3.70
CA LEU A 15 -23.38 2.75 3.86
C LEU A 15 -23.23 2.03 5.21
N LEU A 16 -23.60 2.69 6.31
CA LEU A 16 -23.55 2.10 7.64
C LEU A 16 -24.43 0.85 7.76
N GLY A 17 -25.66 0.92 7.21
CA GLY A 17 -26.57 -0.23 7.18
C GLY A 17 -26.00 -1.39 6.35
N GLY A 18 -25.32 -1.10 5.25
CA GLY A 18 -24.62 -2.12 4.45
C GLY A 18 -23.49 -2.80 5.22
N ILE A 19 -22.65 -2.02 5.91
CA ILE A 19 -21.53 -2.55 6.71
C ILE A 19 -22.06 -3.36 7.91
N THR A 20 -22.97 -2.78 8.71
CA THR A 20 -23.47 -3.44 9.93
C THR A 20 -24.40 -4.62 9.64
N GLY A 21 -25.08 -4.60 8.50
CA GLY A 21 -25.98 -5.66 8.04
C GLY A 21 -25.30 -6.77 7.23
N GLY A 22 -23.96 -6.68 7.01
CA GLY A 22 -23.21 -7.70 6.26
C GLY A 22 -23.44 -7.67 4.74
N GLY A 23 -24.00 -6.59 4.20
CA GLY A 23 -24.13 -6.37 2.76
C GLY A 23 -22.90 -5.73 2.11
N ILE A 24 -21.97 -5.24 2.94
CA ILE A 24 -20.68 -4.69 2.53
C ILE A 24 -19.60 -5.33 3.41
N ASP A 25 -18.67 -6.04 2.77
CA ASP A 25 -17.52 -6.61 3.45
C ASP A 25 -16.44 -5.54 3.63
N VAL A 26 -15.88 -5.47 4.84
CA VAL A 26 -14.69 -4.66 5.13
C VAL A 26 -13.53 -5.62 5.31
N ILE A 27 -12.53 -5.53 4.42
CA ILE A 27 -11.38 -6.43 4.40
C ILE A 27 -10.14 -5.66 4.85
N ASP A 28 -9.49 -6.14 5.89
CA ASP A 28 -8.21 -5.61 6.36
C ASP A 28 -7.07 -6.27 5.56
N LEU A 29 -6.33 -5.46 4.80
CA LEU A 29 -5.17 -5.88 4.01
C LEU A 29 -3.84 -5.58 4.71
N THR A 30 -3.88 -5.16 5.98
CA THR A 30 -2.69 -4.76 6.73
C THR A 30 -1.82 -5.97 7.07
N MET A 31 -0.54 -5.88 6.78
CA MET A 31 0.46 -6.84 7.23
C MET A 31 0.62 -6.75 8.76
N THR A 32 0.63 -7.89 9.44
CA THR A 32 0.91 -7.92 10.87
C THR A 32 2.34 -7.48 11.15
N LEU A 33 2.49 -6.47 12.02
CA LEU A 33 3.79 -6.02 12.49
C LEU A 33 4.26 -6.91 13.65
N ASP A 34 5.25 -7.73 13.38
CA ASP A 34 5.94 -8.54 14.38
C ASP A 34 7.46 -8.55 14.11
N ARG A 35 8.21 -9.28 14.92
CA ARG A 35 9.68 -9.34 14.81
C ARG A 35 10.18 -9.95 13.49
N ASN A 36 9.32 -10.58 12.71
CA ASN A 36 9.65 -11.22 11.44
C ASN A 36 9.18 -10.40 10.25
N VAL A 37 8.56 -9.22 10.47
CA VAL A 37 8.17 -8.36 9.36
C VAL A 37 9.40 -8.00 8.53
N PRO A 38 9.36 -8.18 7.19
CA PRO A 38 10.49 -7.84 6.34
C PRO A 38 10.85 -6.35 6.47
N THR A 39 12.13 -6.08 6.59
CA THR A 39 12.66 -4.71 6.60
C THR A 39 13.55 -4.53 5.38
N ILE A 40 13.35 -3.46 4.64
CA ILE A 40 14.17 -3.14 3.47
C ILE A 40 15.65 -3.12 3.85
N VAL A 41 16.49 -3.74 3.02
CA VAL A 41 17.95 -3.71 3.14
C VAL A 41 18.49 -2.80 2.06
N LEU A 42 19.11 -1.70 2.47
CA LEU A 42 19.65 -0.70 1.57
C LEU A 42 21.17 -0.86 1.43
N PRO A 43 21.76 -0.38 0.34
CA PRO A 43 23.21 -0.21 0.24
C PRO A 43 23.74 0.55 1.45
N PRO A 44 24.91 0.16 2.02
CA PRO A 44 25.43 0.72 3.28
C PRO A 44 25.56 2.26 3.29
N GLU A 45 25.82 2.86 2.15
CA GLU A 45 25.96 4.31 1.97
C GLU A 45 24.64 5.10 2.11
N LEU A 46 23.49 4.43 1.95
CA LEU A 46 22.16 5.06 2.07
C LEU A 46 21.59 4.98 3.49
N GLY A 47 22.33 4.37 4.43
CA GLY A 47 21.83 4.09 5.78
C GLY A 47 20.95 2.84 5.79
N GLN A 48 20.40 2.51 6.97
CA GLN A 48 19.57 1.32 7.14
C GLN A 48 18.27 1.66 7.87
N SER A 49 17.18 1.12 7.40
CA SER A 49 15.90 1.17 8.10
C SER A 49 15.97 0.33 9.38
N TRP A 50 15.30 0.78 10.43
CA TRP A 50 15.23 0.01 11.67
C TRP A 50 14.23 -1.13 11.51
N PRO A 51 14.61 -2.37 11.89
CA PRO A 51 13.66 -3.46 11.94
C PRO A 51 12.61 -3.18 13.03
N PHE A 52 11.42 -3.77 12.86
CA PHE A 52 10.38 -3.70 13.88
C PHE A 52 10.87 -4.32 15.19
N ARG A 53 10.75 -3.57 16.27
CA ARG A 53 11.09 -4.00 17.62
C ARG A 53 9.95 -3.69 18.55
N MET A 54 9.66 -4.62 19.46
CA MET A 54 8.67 -4.46 20.52
C MET A 54 9.34 -4.64 21.87
N GLU A 55 9.12 -3.71 22.77
CA GLU A 55 9.56 -3.73 24.16
C GLU A 55 8.34 -3.83 25.07
N GLU A 56 8.19 -4.98 25.75
CA GLU A 56 7.07 -5.21 26.66
C GLU A 56 7.24 -4.40 27.94
N ILE A 57 6.26 -3.55 28.24
CA ILE A 57 6.24 -2.72 29.48
C ILE A 57 5.58 -3.53 30.61
N SER A 58 4.42 -4.14 30.33
CA SER A 58 3.74 -5.03 31.28
C SER A 58 2.85 -6.03 30.56
N LYS A 59 2.58 -7.17 31.20
CA LYS A 59 1.68 -8.21 30.69
C LYS A 59 0.94 -8.88 31.84
N TYR A 60 0.01 -8.13 32.47
CA TYR A 60 -0.77 -8.60 33.62
C TYR A 60 0.10 -9.13 34.75
N ASP A 61 1.24 -8.52 35.03
CA ASP A 61 2.25 -8.91 35.99
C ASP A 61 2.54 -7.79 37.02
N ALA A 62 3.56 -7.94 37.84
CA ALA A 62 3.92 -6.98 38.89
C ALA A 62 4.26 -5.58 38.36
N ARG A 63 4.64 -5.45 37.06
CA ARG A 63 4.93 -4.17 36.40
C ARG A 63 3.66 -3.40 36.03
N GLY A 64 2.52 -4.13 35.89
CA GLY A 64 1.22 -3.55 35.55
C GLY A 64 0.14 -4.63 35.60
N PRO A 65 -0.45 -4.90 36.80
CA PRO A 65 -1.32 -6.08 36.99
C PRO A 65 -2.63 -6.01 36.19
N ALA A 66 -3.04 -4.84 35.73
CA ALA A 66 -4.27 -4.65 34.96
C ALA A 66 -4.04 -4.41 33.47
N THR A 67 -2.79 -4.38 32.99
CA THR A 67 -2.46 -3.91 31.64
C THR A 67 -1.51 -4.86 30.90
N TYR A 68 -1.74 -4.97 29.58
CA TYR A 68 -0.76 -5.45 28.61
C TYR A 68 -0.50 -4.37 27.59
N TRP A 69 0.72 -3.86 27.54
CA TRP A 69 1.12 -2.85 26.60
C TRP A 69 2.62 -2.84 26.35
N ASN A 70 3.02 -2.23 25.24
CA ASN A 70 4.36 -2.26 24.72
C ASN A 70 4.76 -0.90 24.16
N ASN A 71 6.06 -0.61 24.13
CA ASN A 71 6.64 0.31 23.17
C ASN A 71 6.93 -0.45 21.88
N PHE A 72 6.98 0.25 20.76
CA PHE A 72 7.53 -0.29 19.52
C PHE A 72 8.36 0.77 18.77
N SER A 73 9.27 0.29 17.92
CA SER A 73 10.05 1.12 16.99
C SER A 73 10.25 0.36 15.69
N CYS A 74 10.26 1.11 14.58
CA CYS A 74 10.54 0.60 13.22
C CYS A 74 10.93 1.77 12.32
N GLY A 75 11.43 1.47 11.13
CA GLY A 75 11.46 2.43 10.04
C GLY A 75 10.05 2.78 9.56
N GLU A 76 9.85 3.94 8.96
CA GLU A 76 8.55 4.38 8.46
C GLU A 76 8.02 3.51 7.30
N HIS A 77 8.93 2.91 6.52
CA HIS A 77 8.63 2.00 5.41
C HIS A 77 8.59 0.53 5.89
N THR A 78 7.79 0.23 6.92
CA THR A 78 7.70 -1.11 7.50
C THR A 78 6.28 -1.66 7.36
N GLY A 79 6.14 -2.87 6.81
CA GLY A 79 4.84 -3.51 6.59
C GLY A 79 3.96 -2.77 5.59
N THR A 80 2.65 -2.81 5.78
CA THR A 80 1.71 -2.05 4.95
C THR A 80 1.76 -0.58 5.33
N HIS A 81 2.23 0.27 4.42
CA HIS A 81 2.43 1.69 4.64
C HIS A 81 2.12 2.51 3.38
N PHE A 82 2.19 3.80 3.49
CA PHE A 82 1.98 4.76 2.42
C PHE A 82 3.20 5.68 2.29
N ASP A 83 3.74 5.78 1.09
CA ASP A 83 4.79 6.73 0.75
C ASP A 83 4.18 8.04 0.26
N ALA A 84 4.30 9.07 1.07
CA ALA A 84 3.89 10.42 0.66
C ALA A 84 4.85 10.98 -0.40
N PRO A 85 4.39 11.89 -1.29
CA PRO A 85 5.23 12.45 -2.34
C PRO A 85 6.56 13.04 -1.85
N ILE A 86 6.62 13.58 -0.63
CA ILE A 86 7.85 14.14 -0.03
C ILE A 86 8.96 13.10 0.15
N HIS A 87 8.61 11.80 0.21
CA HIS A 87 9.61 10.74 0.27
C HIS A 87 10.55 10.76 -0.95
N TRP A 88 10.02 11.16 -2.11
CA TRP A 88 10.76 11.20 -3.36
C TRP A 88 11.21 12.62 -3.72
N ILE A 89 12.41 12.74 -4.33
CA ILE A 89 12.91 14.02 -4.78
C ILE A 89 11.97 14.72 -5.77
N SER A 90 11.23 13.97 -6.58
CA SER A 90 10.23 14.48 -7.51
C SER A 90 9.01 15.09 -6.84
N GLY A 91 8.72 14.70 -5.60
CA GLY A 91 7.60 15.22 -4.81
C GLY A 91 8.00 16.28 -3.78
N ARG A 92 9.30 16.55 -3.62
CA ARG A 92 9.84 17.42 -2.56
C ARG A 92 9.17 18.80 -2.49
N ASP A 93 8.92 19.41 -3.63
CA ASP A 93 8.43 20.78 -3.73
C ASP A 93 6.93 20.86 -4.13
N LEU A 94 6.21 19.71 -4.12
CA LEU A 94 4.77 19.69 -4.38
C LEU A 94 3.98 20.24 -3.18
N PRO A 95 2.84 20.90 -3.41
CA PRO A 95 1.94 21.27 -2.31
C PRO A 95 1.30 20.01 -1.70
N ASN A 96 1.05 20.04 -0.40
CA ASN A 96 0.43 18.95 0.35
C ASN A 96 1.15 17.59 0.12
N ASN A 97 2.45 17.60 0.17
CA ASN A 97 3.30 16.45 -0.18
C ASN A 97 3.62 15.52 1.00
N ALA A 98 3.31 15.89 2.23
CA ALA A 98 3.50 15.06 3.43
C ALA A 98 2.18 14.42 3.86
N THR A 99 2.23 13.25 4.50
CA THR A 99 1.05 12.47 4.89
C THR A 99 0.03 13.26 5.70
N ASP A 100 0.49 14.16 6.57
CA ASP A 100 -0.36 15.02 7.41
C ASP A 100 -0.97 16.22 6.65
N THR A 101 -0.51 16.49 5.44
CA THR A 101 -1.00 17.60 4.60
C THR A 101 -1.84 17.15 3.42
N ILE A 102 -1.77 15.87 3.04
CA ILE A 102 -2.61 15.29 1.97
C ILE A 102 -4.07 15.29 2.42
N PRO A 103 -5.01 15.81 1.59
CA PRO A 103 -6.42 15.77 1.92
C PRO A 103 -6.91 14.32 2.16
N PRO A 104 -7.63 14.03 3.26
CA PRO A 104 -8.04 12.67 3.62
C PRO A 104 -8.90 11.95 2.56
N ASP A 105 -9.63 12.69 1.72
CA ASP A 105 -10.43 12.15 0.63
C ASP A 105 -9.58 11.50 -0.48
N MET A 106 -8.29 11.82 -0.56
CA MET A 106 -7.35 11.16 -1.47
C MET A 106 -7.09 9.69 -1.09
N PHE A 107 -7.34 9.30 0.16
CA PHE A 107 -7.18 7.93 0.65
C PHE A 107 -8.46 7.09 0.51
N ILE A 108 -9.57 7.68 0.05
CA ILE A 108 -10.85 7.00 -0.17
C ILE A 108 -11.22 7.11 -1.64
N ALA A 109 -10.97 6.06 -2.39
CA ALA A 109 -11.19 6.08 -3.83
C ALA A 109 -11.53 4.68 -4.38
N HIS A 110 -11.90 4.65 -5.64
CA HIS A 110 -12.05 3.41 -6.39
C HIS A 110 -10.69 2.73 -6.52
N ALA A 111 -10.59 1.43 -6.24
CA ALA A 111 -9.39 0.65 -6.46
C ALA A 111 -9.54 -0.26 -7.69
N CYS A 112 -8.63 -0.12 -8.66
CA CYS A 112 -8.51 -1.00 -9.81
C CYS A 112 -7.40 -2.00 -9.53
N VAL A 113 -7.74 -3.28 -9.35
CA VAL A 113 -6.76 -4.34 -9.07
C VAL A 113 -6.38 -5.01 -10.39
N ILE A 114 -5.08 -5.01 -10.71
CA ILE A 114 -4.51 -5.75 -11.83
C ILE A 114 -3.82 -6.99 -11.29
N ASP A 115 -4.33 -8.15 -11.66
CA ASP A 115 -3.80 -9.44 -11.23
C ASP A 115 -2.61 -9.84 -12.12
N CYS A 116 -1.42 -9.84 -11.54
CA CYS A 116 -0.14 -10.21 -12.13
C CYS A 116 0.48 -11.43 -11.42
N CYS A 117 -0.31 -12.21 -10.67
CA CYS A 117 0.20 -13.34 -9.88
C CYS A 117 0.89 -14.40 -10.75
N SER A 118 0.37 -14.65 -11.93
CA SER A 118 0.91 -15.63 -12.88
C SER A 118 2.26 -15.19 -13.44
N GLU A 119 2.38 -13.93 -13.79
CA GLU A 119 3.57 -13.29 -14.34
C GLU A 119 4.67 -13.20 -13.29
N ALA A 120 4.36 -12.66 -12.13
CA ALA A 120 5.29 -12.54 -11.00
C ALA A 120 5.79 -13.90 -10.46
N LYS A 121 5.00 -14.96 -10.63
CA LYS A 121 5.43 -16.31 -10.28
C LYS A 121 6.44 -16.88 -11.27
N GLN A 122 6.36 -16.50 -12.54
CA GLN A 122 7.27 -16.97 -13.60
C GLN A 122 8.54 -16.12 -13.65
N ASP A 123 8.41 -14.84 -13.35
CA ASP A 123 9.50 -13.87 -13.38
C ASP A 123 9.38 -12.94 -12.16
N PRO A 124 10.28 -13.06 -11.16
CA PRO A 124 10.28 -12.18 -10.01
C PRO A 124 10.55 -10.71 -10.36
N ASP A 125 11.21 -10.44 -11.50
CA ASP A 125 11.47 -9.08 -11.99
C ASP A 125 10.40 -8.58 -12.97
N TYR A 126 9.21 -9.18 -12.94
CA TYR A 126 8.12 -8.79 -13.82
C TYR A 126 7.74 -7.32 -13.66
N LEU A 127 7.71 -6.61 -14.79
CA LEU A 127 7.33 -5.20 -14.87
C LEU A 127 5.93 -5.05 -15.46
N LEU A 128 5.00 -4.52 -14.67
CA LEU A 128 3.67 -4.15 -15.14
C LEU A 128 3.77 -3.00 -16.15
N THR A 129 3.32 -3.23 -17.38
CA THR A 129 3.44 -2.29 -18.49
C THR A 129 2.13 -1.55 -18.80
N ILE A 130 2.22 -0.49 -19.61
CA ILE A 130 1.07 0.22 -20.17
C ILE A 130 0.16 -0.75 -20.96
N ASN A 131 0.76 -1.66 -21.73
CA ASN A 131 0.01 -2.63 -22.53
C ASN A 131 -0.82 -3.59 -21.65
N ASP A 132 -0.30 -3.97 -20.50
CA ASP A 132 -1.03 -4.83 -19.56
C ASP A 132 -2.24 -4.11 -18.97
N VAL A 133 -2.07 -2.85 -18.60
CA VAL A 133 -3.17 -1.99 -18.15
C VAL A 133 -4.22 -1.81 -19.26
N GLU A 134 -3.80 -1.53 -20.50
CA GLU A 134 -4.72 -1.40 -21.63
C GLU A 134 -5.47 -2.71 -21.93
N ASN A 135 -4.81 -3.85 -21.77
CA ASN A 135 -5.45 -5.18 -21.91
C ASN A 135 -6.44 -5.44 -20.78
N TRP A 136 -6.12 -5.04 -19.55
CA TRP A 136 -7.04 -5.08 -18.43
C TRP A 136 -8.29 -4.21 -18.70
N GLU A 137 -8.09 -2.97 -19.20
CA GLU A 137 -9.16 -2.05 -19.54
C GLU A 137 -10.11 -2.58 -20.63
N LYS A 138 -9.60 -3.34 -21.59
CA LYS A 138 -10.45 -3.98 -22.64
C LYS A 138 -11.47 -4.95 -22.04
N LYS A 139 -11.15 -5.55 -20.90
CA LYS A 139 -11.99 -6.54 -20.21
C LYS A 139 -12.88 -5.92 -19.14
N ASN A 140 -12.37 -4.89 -18.45
CA ASN A 140 -12.97 -4.36 -17.23
C ASN A 140 -13.54 -2.93 -17.39
N GLY A 141 -13.31 -2.30 -18.53
CA GLY A 141 -13.62 -0.89 -18.75
C GLY A 141 -12.44 0.03 -18.39
N LYS A 142 -12.56 1.29 -18.77
CA LYS A 142 -11.52 2.30 -18.49
C LYS A 142 -11.38 2.52 -16.99
N ILE A 143 -10.14 2.72 -16.55
CA ILE A 143 -9.84 3.13 -15.18
C ILE A 143 -10.59 4.45 -14.90
N PRO A 144 -11.46 4.51 -13.87
CA PRO A 144 -12.11 5.75 -13.50
C PRO A 144 -11.08 6.80 -13.05
N PRO A 145 -11.26 8.09 -13.37
CA PRO A 145 -10.37 9.12 -12.85
C PRO A 145 -10.36 9.15 -11.33
N ARG A 146 -9.28 9.60 -10.73
CA ARG A 146 -9.06 9.64 -9.28
C ARG A 146 -9.14 8.27 -8.60
N SER A 147 -8.80 7.19 -9.32
CA SER A 147 -8.70 5.83 -8.76
C SER A 147 -7.30 5.57 -8.21
N TRP A 148 -7.20 4.55 -7.35
CA TRP A 148 -5.96 3.85 -7.03
C TRP A 148 -5.82 2.65 -7.96
N LEU A 149 -4.61 2.40 -8.45
CA LEU A 149 -4.26 1.18 -9.16
C LEU A 149 -3.42 0.29 -8.24
N LEU A 150 -3.88 -0.94 -8.04
CA LEU A 150 -3.20 -1.91 -7.18
C LEU A 150 -2.69 -3.08 -8.02
N MET A 151 -1.39 -3.32 -8.00
CA MET A 151 -0.74 -4.44 -8.65
C MET A 151 -0.72 -5.63 -7.68
N ARG A 152 -1.53 -6.65 -7.98
CA ARG A 152 -1.58 -7.89 -7.20
C ARG A 152 -0.59 -8.90 -7.76
N THR A 153 0.28 -9.44 -6.92
CA THR A 153 1.33 -10.40 -7.29
C THR A 153 1.38 -11.64 -6.40
N ASP A 154 0.53 -11.70 -5.36
CA ASP A 154 0.62 -12.68 -4.26
C ASP A 154 1.98 -12.66 -3.52
N TRP A 155 2.77 -11.58 -3.69
CA TRP A 155 4.08 -11.44 -3.04
C TRP A 155 3.93 -11.35 -1.52
N SER A 156 2.87 -10.74 -1.04
CA SER A 156 2.51 -10.65 0.38
C SER A 156 2.26 -12.00 1.06
N LEU A 157 2.08 -13.08 0.29
CA LEU A 157 1.96 -14.44 0.82
C LEU A 157 3.30 -15.06 1.21
N LYS A 158 4.42 -14.47 0.80
CA LYS A 158 5.75 -14.89 1.22
C LYS A 158 5.98 -14.51 2.69
N LYS A 159 5.92 -15.48 3.58
CA LYS A 159 6.01 -15.24 5.03
C LYS A 159 7.43 -15.18 5.59
N ASN A 160 8.39 -15.73 4.85
CA ASN A 160 9.79 -15.69 5.21
C ASN A 160 10.39 -14.36 4.71
N PRO A 161 11.02 -13.55 5.56
CA PRO A 161 11.67 -12.30 5.15
C PRO A 161 12.70 -12.47 4.01
N VAL A 162 13.45 -13.56 3.99
CA VAL A 162 14.43 -13.84 2.93
C VAL A 162 13.73 -14.03 1.58
N ASP A 163 12.65 -14.81 1.56
CA ASP A 163 11.88 -15.05 0.32
C ASP A 163 11.12 -13.78 -0.12
N TYR A 164 10.69 -12.96 0.84
CA TYR A 164 9.99 -11.72 0.55
C TYR A 164 10.93 -10.65 -0.02
N LEU A 165 12.11 -10.48 0.57
CA LEU A 165 13.13 -9.53 0.11
C LEU A 165 13.77 -9.99 -1.21
N ASN A 166 13.91 -11.29 -1.40
CA ASN A 166 14.47 -11.94 -2.60
C ASN A 166 15.75 -11.25 -3.11
N LEU A 167 16.69 -11.04 -2.18
CA LEU A 167 17.95 -10.33 -2.41
C LEU A 167 19.04 -11.27 -2.89
N ASP A 168 19.82 -10.84 -3.86
CA ASP A 168 21.10 -11.43 -4.23
C ASP A 168 22.21 -10.36 -4.36
N GLU A 169 23.31 -10.66 -5.07
CA GLU A 169 24.44 -9.75 -5.25
C GLU A 169 24.11 -8.55 -6.14
N GLU A 170 23.09 -8.64 -6.98
CA GLU A 170 22.64 -7.60 -7.90
C GLU A 170 21.59 -6.67 -7.25
N GLY A 171 20.91 -7.12 -6.20
CA GLY A 171 19.90 -6.35 -5.46
C GLY A 171 18.66 -7.15 -5.11
N ALA A 172 17.54 -6.45 -4.98
CA ALA A 172 16.23 -7.06 -4.75
C ALA A 172 15.58 -7.41 -6.10
N HIS A 173 15.05 -8.61 -6.21
CA HIS A 173 14.32 -9.11 -7.36
C HIS A 173 12.84 -9.23 -7.00
N THR A 174 12.09 -8.16 -7.24
CA THR A 174 10.66 -8.07 -6.88
C THR A 174 9.86 -7.43 -8.02
N PRO A 175 8.60 -7.88 -8.24
CA PRO A 175 7.79 -7.32 -9.31
C PRO A 175 7.35 -5.89 -9.01
N GLY A 176 7.33 -5.04 -10.04
CA GLY A 176 6.98 -3.64 -9.89
C GLY A 176 6.40 -3.02 -11.18
N PRO A 177 6.15 -1.72 -11.22
CA PRO A 177 5.71 -1.01 -12.40
C PRO A 177 6.88 -0.70 -13.34
N HIS A 178 6.66 -0.85 -14.64
CA HIS A 178 7.60 -0.31 -15.63
C HIS A 178 7.73 1.22 -15.47
N GLN A 179 8.92 1.75 -15.66
CA GLN A 179 9.25 3.17 -15.47
C GLN A 179 8.29 4.16 -16.18
N ASP A 180 7.75 3.78 -17.34
CA ASP A 180 6.83 4.63 -18.10
C ASP A 180 5.38 4.55 -17.61
N LEU A 181 5.05 3.56 -16.77
CA LEU A 181 3.67 3.30 -16.38
C LEU A 181 3.12 4.41 -15.48
N ILE A 182 3.84 4.79 -14.43
CA ILE A 182 3.34 5.77 -13.46
C ILE A 182 3.09 7.15 -14.12
N PRO A 183 4.02 7.72 -14.93
CA PRO A 183 3.73 8.94 -15.66
C PRO A 183 2.53 8.82 -16.60
N TRP A 184 2.35 7.68 -17.25
CA TRP A 184 1.20 7.43 -18.12
C TRP A 184 -0.12 7.36 -17.35
N LEU A 185 -0.15 6.67 -16.21
CA LEU A 185 -1.34 6.59 -15.34
C LEU A 185 -1.79 7.97 -14.86
N ILE A 186 -0.86 8.79 -14.42
CA ILE A 186 -1.14 10.16 -13.99
C ILE A 186 -1.69 10.97 -15.17
N ASN A 187 -0.97 11.00 -16.30
CA ASN A 187 -1.28 11.90 -17.40
C ASN A 187 -2.47 11.45 -18.29
N LYS A 188 -2.76 10.15 -18.34
CA LYS A 188 -3.77 9.57 -19.24
C LYS A 188 -4.97 8.96 -18.53
N ARG A 189 -4.89 8.74 -17.22
CA ARG A 189 -5.97 8.11 -16.44
C ARG A 189 -6.37 8.90 -15.20
N ASP A 190 -5.62 9.95 -14.85
CA ASP A 190 -5.85 10.73 -13.63
C ASP A 190 -5.85 9.84 -12.38
N VAL A 191 -4.94 8.85 -12.33
CA VAL A 191 -4.75 7.96 -11.18
C VAL A 191 -4.08 8.75 -10.06
N ILE A 192 -4.58 8.61 -8.83
CA ILE A 192 -4.11 9.35 -7.65
C ILE A 192 -3.21 8.55 -6.74
N GLY A 193 -3.10 7.24 -6.95
CA GLY A 193 -2.23 6.38 -6.17
C GLY A 193 -1.94 5.07 -6.87
N PHE A 194 -0.78 4.51 -6.57
CA PHE A 194 -0.35 3.17 -7.00
C PHE A 194 0.04 2.36 -5.77
N GLY A 195 -0.25 1.07 -5.78
CA GLY A 195 0.16 0.14 -4.73
C GLY A 195 0.62 -1.19 -5.28
N CYS A 196 1.58 -1.79 -4.61
CA CYS A 196 2.09 -3.14 -4.89
C CYS A 196 2.24 -3.93 -3.58
N GLU A 197 2.61 -5.20 -3.68
CA GLU A 197 2.79 -6.09 -2.52
C GLU A 197 4.27 -6.35 -2.18
N ALA A 198 5.19 -5.88 -3.02
CA ALA A 198 6.62 -6.03 -2.83
C ALA A 198 7.19 -4.97 -1.86
N VAL A 199 8.49 -5.03 -1.59
CA VAL A 199 9.18 -4.12 -0.65
C VAL A 199 9.14 -2.68 -1.12
N GLY A 200 9.21 -2.45 -2.44
CA GLY A 200 9.20 -1.13 -3.07
C GLY A 200 8.24 -1.09 -4.25
N THR A 201 8.04 0.10 -4.78
CA THR A 201 7.28 0.35 -6.01
C THR A 201 8.17 0.47 -7.25
N ASP A 202 9.45 0.35 -7.06
CA ASP A 202 10.52 0.28 -8.05
C ASP A 202 10.99 -1.18 -8.17
N ALA A 203 11.16 -1.67 -9.37
CA ALA A 203 11.69 -2.99 -9.68
C ALA A 203 13.13 -2.88 -10.17
#